data_83256af70bf82d6eaedc0b9b48b00b63
#
_entry.id   83256af70bf82d6eaedc0b9b48b00b63
#
_cell.length_a   1.000
_cell.length_b   1.000
_cell.length_c   1.000
_cell.angle_alpha   90.00
_cell.angle_beta   90.00
_cell.angle_gamma   90.00
#
_symmetry.space_group_name_H-M   'P 1'
#
loop_
_entity.id
_entity.type
_entity.pdbx_description
1 polymer ?
#
loop_
_entity_poly.entity_id
_entity_poly.type
_entity_poly.pdbx_seq_one_letter_code
_entity_poly.pdbx_strand_id
1 'polypeptide(L)'
;MRIKKGTYKRIAITFILIGGLLHAQEEYIVNHSKFMQKTNPSYFGFNSLNKTGVLYNQMKLNEFDKMDNKYVFGALSFDNLDFSLGVDVNSFKIQNTGLTINLANLSYVYKLQFDNDLFFLPAVSIGFGSSSVNPGNLIFEDQLDTATGFINSESIDPLAPIISNVNYLDLGASFILHSEQFMAGLSLKHLNRPNTSYNKEVPFEKPIQISVQGAYEFDLNPYERRFLPRYSYLYAYGSFTKFGDSVLIYLSQDFQLGEFSIGLSQQASSLNTFALNNVGISIGLAVENFDFGILYNFPFQSPGAVFSPSIFELFVTFDFSIYRRNRRGQYNRLQTDNYD
;
A
#
# COMPACT_ATOMS: atom_id res chain seq x y z
N MET A 1 20.77 -30.91 35.46
CA MET A 1 19.38 -30.72 35.06
C MET A 1 19.27 -30.89 33.54
N ARG A 2 18.72 -31.98 33.04
CA ARG A 2 18.64 -32.27 31.57
C ARG A 2 17.46 -31.50 30.99
N ILE A 3 17.73 -30.39 30.30
CA ILE A 3 16.71 -29.63 29.56
C ILE A 3 16.31 -30.49 28.36
N LYS A 4 15.01 -30.77 28.24
CA LYS A 4 14.45 -31.65 27.20
C LYS A 4 14.67 -31.03 25.82
N LYS A 5 15.26 -31.79 24.87
CA LYS A 5 15.46 -31.47 23.45
C LYS A 5 14.21 -30.92 22.70
N GLY A 6 13.04 -30.98 23.31
CA GLY A 6 11.77 -30.47 22.73
C GLY A 6 11.58 -28.96 22.85
N THR A 7 12.29 -28.28 23.78
CA THR A 7 12.12 -26.86 24.04
C THR A 7 12.80 -26.02 22.95
N TYR A 8 13.96 -26.43 22.47
CA TYR A 8 14.68 -25.74 21.38
C TYR A 8 13.91 -25.77 20.04
N LYS A 9 13.21 -26.88 19.75
CA LYS A 9 12.36 -26.93 18.55
C LYS A 9 11.17 -25.96 18.63
N ARG A 10 10.61 -25.72 19.79
CA ARG A 10 9.49 -24.77 19.96
C ARG A 10 9.96 -23.32 19.86
N ILE A 11 11.14 -22.98 20.40
CA ILE A 11 11.72 -21.64 20.30
C ILE A 11 12.15 -21.35 18.86
N ALA A 12 12.81 -22.29 18.17
CA ALA A 12 13.17 -22.15 16.76
C ALA A 12 11.93 -22.02 15.85
N ILE A 13 10.84 -22.74 16.15
CA ILE A 13 9.57 -22.61 15.42
C ILE A 13 8.93 -21.24 15.68
N THR A 14 9.06 -20.66 16.87
CA THR A 14 8.56 -19.31 17.19
C THR A 14 9.35 -18.24 16.45
N PHE A 15 10.67 -18.38 16.31
CA PHE A 15 11.51 -17.47 15.52
C PHE A 15 11.23 -17.57 14.01
N ILE A 16 10.99 -18.77 13.50
CA ILE A 16 10.59 -18.98 12.09
C ILE A 16 9.19 -18.40 11.83
N LEU A 17 8.27 -18.45 12.79
CA LEU A 17 6.95 -17.85 12.69
C LEU A 17 6.98 -16.32 12.71
N ILE A 18 7.89 -15.70 13.47
CA ILE A 18 8.06 -14.23 13.49
C ILE A 18 8.69 -13.75 12.18
N GLY A 19 9.66 -14.48 11.61
CA GLY A 19 10.20 -14.20 10.27
C GLY A 19 9.15 -14.32 9.16
N GLY A 20 8.22 -15.27 9.26
CA GLY A 20 7.11 -15.44 8.30
C GLY A 20 6.05 -14.34 8.36
N LEU A 21 5.87 -13.68 9.50
CA LEU A 21 4.87 -12.62 9.68
C LEU A 21 5.28 -11.28 9.01
N LEU A 22 6.58 -11.05 8.81
CA LEU A 22 7.07 -9.82 8.17
C LEU A 22 6.89 -9.81 6.64
N HIS A 23 6.60 -10.95 6.01
CA HIS A 23 6.50 -11.08 4.56
C HIS A 23 5.15 -10.63 3.98
N ALA A 24 4.10 -10.58 4.80
CA ALA A 24 2.75 -10.29 4.34
C ALA A 24 2.42 -8.78 4.26
N GLN A 25 3.36 -7.87 4.59
CA GLN A 25 3.02 -6.48 4.91
C GLN A 25 3.79 -5.43 4.13
N GLU A 26 3.99 -5.59 2.85
CA GLU A 26 4.51 -4.48 2.04
C GLU A 26 3.44 -3.46 1.65
N GLU A 27 2.16 -3.77 1.75
CA GLU A 27 1.09 -2.81 1.49
C GLU A 27 0.60 -2.17 2.78
N TYR A 28 1.29 -1.13 3.19
CA TYR A 28 0.99 -0.37 4.40
C TYR A 28 -0.12 0.67 4.21
N ILE A 29 -0.57 0.87 2.97
CA ILE A 29 -1.69 1.76 2.64
C ILE A 29 -2.95 0.90 2.51
N VAL A 30 -4.02 1.32 3.17
CA VAL A 30 -5.29 0.57 3.20
C VAL A 30 -6.32 1.19 2.27
N ASN A 31 -6.23 2.46 1.95
CA ASN A 31 -7.13 3.11 0.99
C ASN A 31 -6.67 2.88 -0.45
N HIS A 32 -6.75 1.63 -0.92
CA HIS A 32 -6.32 1.23 -2.26
C HIS A 32 -7.14 1.91 -3.37
N SER A 33 -8.41 2.22 -3.12
CA SER A 33 -9.26 2.88 -4.10
C SER A 33 -8.88 4.35 -4.36
N LYS A 34 -8.24 5.01 -3.41
CA LYS A 34 -7.73 6.39 -3.56
C LYS A 34 -6.26 6.45 -3.99
N PHE A 35 -5.46 5.44 -3.62
CA PHE A 35 -4.02 5.38 -3.88
C PHE A 35 -3.65 4.17 -4.74
N MET A 36 -4.39 3.98 -5.84
CA MET A 36 -4.22 2.85 -6.77
C MET A 36 -2.81 2.78 -7.36
N GLN A 37 -2.12 3.93 -7.54
CA GLN A 37 -0.74 4.01 -8.01
C GLN A 37 0.25 3.26 -7.09
N LYS A 38 -0.07 3.11 -5.80
CA LYS A 38 0.77 2.34 -4.87
C LYS A 38 0.74 0.85 -5.20
N THR A 39 -0.42 0.33 -5.58
CA THR A 39 -0.60 -1.07 -5.96
C THR A 39 -0.21 -1.30 -7.41
N ASN A 40 -0.55 -0.36 -8.32
CA ASN A 40 -0.29 -0.45 -9.74
C ASN A 40 0.28 0.87 -10.29
N PRO A 41 1.58 0.93 -10.60
CA PRO A 41 2.25 2.14 -11.11
C PRO A 41 1.66 2.70 -12.41
N SER A 42 0.99 1.89 -13.24
CA SER A 42 0.31 2.37 -14.46
C SER A 42 -0.73 3.45 -14.18
N TYR A 43 -1.23 3.51 -12.93
CA TYR A 43 -2.20 4.51 -12.53
C TYR A 43 -1.64 5.95 -12.55
N PHE A 44 -0.33 6.15 -12.58
CA PHE A 44 0.28 7.46 -12.79
C PHE A 44 -0.01 8.05 -14.18
N GLY A 45 -0.34 7.21 -15.17
CA GLY A 45 -0.79 7.65 -16.52
C GLY A 45 -2.29 7.84 -16.63
N PHE A 46 -3.05 7.53 -15.56
CA PHE A 46 -4.49 7.56 -15.61
C PHE A 46 -5.00 9.00 -15.72
N ASN A 47 -5.91 9.25 -16.67
CA ASN A 47 -6.52 10.56 -16.95
C ASN A 47 -5.52 11.69 -17.18
N SER A 48 -4.28 11.41 -17.58
CA SER A 48 -3.23 12.41 -17.82
C SER A 48 -3.15 13.49 -16.72
N LEU A 49 -3.36 13.09 -15.46
CA LEU A 49 -3.41 14.01 -14.33
C LEU A 49 -2.02 14.46 -13.90
N ASN A 50 -1.87 15.76 -13.68
CA ASN A 50 -0.74 16.31 -12.96
C ASN A 50 -1.13 16.45 -11.50
N LYS A 51 -0.77 15.46 -10.67
CA LYS A 51 -1.26 15.33 -9.30
C LYS A 51 -0.13 15.03 -8.33
N THR A 52 -0.20 15.62 -7.15
CA THR A 52 0.66 15.26 -6.02
C THR A 52 -0.19 14.96 -4.79
N GLY A 53 0.36 14.23 -3.84
CA GLY A 53 -0.35 13.96 -2.61
C GLY A 53 0.52 13.38 -1.53
N VAL A 54 0.01 13.49 -0.31
CA VAL A 54 0.62 12.94 0.89
C VAL A 54 -0.42 12.13 1.64
N LEU A 55 0.03 11.05 2.25
CA LEU A 55 -0.76 10.20 3.13
C LEU A 55 0.04 9.87 4.37
N TYR A 56 -0.59 10.00 5.51
CA TYR A 56 -0.11 9.51 6.80
C TYR A 56 -1.02 8.39 7.28
N ASN A 57 -0.43 7.30 7.71
CA ASN A 57 -1.13 6.15 8.21
C ASN A 57 -0.50 5.71 9.53
N GLN A 58 -1.33 5.45 10.53
CA GLN A 58 -0.93 4.90 11.82
C GLN A 58 -1.67 3.59 12.06
N MET A 59 -0.91 2.53 12.33
CA MET A 59 -1.43 1.22 12.68
C MET A 59 -1.13 0.90 14.13
N LYS A 60 -2.12 0.36 14.84
CA LYS A 60 -1.96 -0.18 16.20
C LYS A 60 -2.25 -1.66 16.18
N LEU A 61 -1.21 -2.45 16.52
CA LEU A 61 -1.32 -3.90 16.69
C LEU A 61 -1.84 -4.25 18.08
N ASN A 62 -1.28 -3.58 19.08
CA ASN A 62 -1.63 -3.69 20.49
C ASN A 62 -1.31 -2.35 21.20
N GLU A 63 -1.37 -2.30 22.51
CA GLU A 63 -1.10 -1.07 23.27
C GLU A 63 0.37 -0.61 23.14
N PHE A 64 1.30 -1.53 22.87
CA PHE A 64 2.74 -1.27 22.84
C PHE A 64 3.27 -1.13 21.41
N ASP A 65 2.70 -1.85 20.44
CA ASP A 65 3.21 -1.89 19.07
C ASP A 65 2.45 -0.93 18.16
N LYS A 66 3.14 0.13 17.78
CA LYS A 66 2.67 1.14 16.83
C LYS A 66 3.56 1.15 15.60
N MET A 67 2.94 1.30 14.46
CA MET A 67 3.59 1.45 13.17
C MET A 67 3.11 2.74 12.52
N ASP A 68 4.05 3.49 11.96
CA ASP A 68 3.77 4.71 11.20
C ASP A 68 4.14 4.48 9.74
N ASN A 69 3.30 4.94 8.84
CA ASN A 69 3.61 4.96 7.42
C ASN A 69 3.36 6.35 6.83
N LYS A 70 4.30 6.83 6.05
CA LYS A 70 4.25 8.10 5.34
C LYS A 70 4.45 7.84 3.86
N TYR A 71 3.53 8.32 3.06
CA TYR A 71 3.57 8.16 1.63
C TYR A 71 3.40 9.50 0.94
N VAL A 72 4.26 9.77 -0.03
CA VAL A 72 4.22 10.98 -0.86
C VAL A 72 4.34 10.54 -2.31
N PHE A 73 3.57 11.14 -3.20
CA PHE A 73 3.66 10.88 -4.62
C PHE A 73 3.50 12.13 -5.45
N GLY A 74 4.00 12.06 -6.68
CA GLY A 74 3.79 13.05 -7.72
C GLY A 74 3.64 12.38 -9.08
N ALA A 75 2.70 12.85 -9.88
CA ALA A 75 2.46 12.43 -11.24
C ALA A 75 2.55 13.63 -12.19
N LEU A 76 3.24 13.45 -13.31
CA LEU A 76 3.35 14.43 -14.39
C LEU A 76 2.99 13.75 -15.70
N SER A 77 2.00 14.28 -16.41
CA SER A 77 1.58 13.80 -17.71
C SER A 77 2.06 14.71 -18.82
N PHE A 78 2.59 14.11 -19.87
CA PHE A 78 3.07 14.76 -21.08
C PHE A 78 2.16 14.37 -22.24
N ASP A 79 1.00 15.01 -22.32
CA ASP A 79 -0.08 14.66 -23.27
C ASP A 79 0.38 14.66 -24.73
N ASN A 80 1.27 15.60 -25.12
CA ASN A 80 1.82 15.66 -26.48
C ASN A 80 2.77 14.50 -26.84
N LEU A 81 3.18 13.70 -25.86
CA LEU A 81 4.17 12.63 -26.01
C LEU A 81 3.61 11.27 -25.57
N ASP A 82 2.33 11.20 -25.25
CA ASP A 82 1.62 9.98 -24.85
C ASP A 82 2.29 9.22 -23.70
N PHE A 83 2.95 9.91 -22.76
CA PHE A 83 3.50 9.27 -21.59
C PHE A 83 3.31 10.10 -20.32
N SER A 84 3.43 9.43 -19.19
CA SER A 84 3.42 10.03 -17.86
C SER A 84 4.59 9.52 -17.04
N LEU A 85 5.08 10.37 -16.13
CA LEU A 85 6.05 10.01 -15.11
C LEU A 85 5.41 10.06 -13.74
N GLY A 86 5.66 9.03 -12.95
CA GLY A 86 5.26 8.95 -11.56
C GLY A 86 6.46 8.79 -10.65
N VAL A 87 6.45 9.49 -9.53
CA VAL A 87 7.43 9.32 -8.46
C VAL A 87 6.67 9.09 -7.17
N ASP A 88 7.06 8.11 -6.40
CA ASP A 88 6.53 7.93 -5.06
C ASP A 88 7.61 7.55 -4.04
N VAL A 89 7.41 8.00 -2.82
CA VAL A 89 8.27 7.68 -1.68
C VAL A 89 7.39 7.19 -0.54
N ASN A 90 7.75 6.05 0.00
CA ASN A 90 7.10 5.45 1.16
C ASN A 90 8.11 5.26 2.28
N SER A 91 7.77 5.69 3.49
CA SER A 91 8.57 5.48 4.70
C SER A 91 7.71 4.81 5.76
N PHE A 92 8.05 3.59 6.09
CA PHE A 92 7.38 2.79 7.10
C PHE A 92 8.29 2.57 8.30
N LYS A 93 7.75 2.74 9.50
CA LYS A 93 8.50 2.59 10.75
C LYS A 93 7.72 1.80 11.79
N ILE A 94 8.35 0.80 12.37
CA ILE A 94 7.88 0.10 13.58
C ILE A 94 8.58 0.72 14.79
N GLN A 95 7.81 1.31 15.72
CA GLN A 95 8.38 2.13 16.78
C GLN A 95 9.24 1.31 17.76
N ASN A 96 8.79 0.12 18.17
CA ASN A 96 9.47 -0.68 19.19
C ASN A 96 10.81 -1.25 18.72
N THR A 97 10.85 -1.83 17.53
CA THR A 97 12.08 -2.42 16.97
C THR A 97 12.98 -1.38 16.33
N GLY A 98 12.48 -0.17 16.07
CA GLY A 98 13.16 0.84 15.29
C GLY A 98 13.38 0.44 13.84
N LEU A 99 12.68 -0.61 13.35
CA LEU A 99 12.69 -1.00 11.95
C LEU A 99 12.12 0.14 11.11
N THR A 100 12.92 0.60 10.16
CA THR A 100 12.51 1.63 9.20
C THR A 100 12.76 1.11 7.79
N ILE A 101 11.72 1.11 6.95
CA ILE A 101 11.78 0.71 5.55
C ILE A 101 11.41 1.94 4.71
N ASN A 102 12.35 2.38 3.88
CA ASN A 102 12.12 3.45 2.92
C ASN A 102 12.18 2.87 1.51
N LEU A 103 11.24 3.27 0.67
CA LEU A 103 11.16 2.89 -0.73
C LEU A 103 10.86 4.11 -1.56
N ALA A 104 11.69 4.40 -2.55
CA ALA A 104 11.45 5.44 -3.54
C ALA A 104 11.34 4.79 -4.92
N ASN A 105 10.27 5.06 -5.65
CA ASN A 105 10.01 4.51 -6.97
C ASN A 105 9.91 5.62 -8.01
N LEU A 106 10.43 5.32 -9.19
CA LEU A 106 10.21 6.08 -10.43
C LEU A 106 9.46 5.17 -11.41
N SER A 107 8.38 5.67 -11.95
CA SER A 107 7.51 4.93 -12.87
C SER A 107 7.39 5.69 -14.20
N TYR A 108 7.52 4.98 -15.29
CA TYR A 108 7.25 5.46 -16.65
C TYR A 108 6.02 4.73 -17.17
N VAL A 109 5.02 5.48 -17.61
CA VAL A 109 3.76 4.97 -18.12
C VAL A 109 3.56 5.46 -19.54
N TYR A 110 3.34 4.55 -20.48
CA TYR A 110 3.00 4.90 -21.86
C TYR A 110 1.49 4.80 -22.04
N LYS A 111 0.88 5.72 -22.82
CA LYS A 111 -0.55 5.77 -23.07
C LYS A 111 -0.83 5.32 -24.48
N LEU A 112 -1.58 4.22 -24.61
CA LEU A 112 -2.09 3.70 -25.89
C LEU A 112 -3.61 3.83 -25.88
N GLN A 113 -4.16 4.50 -26.88
CA GLN A 113 -5.58 4.55 -27.12
C GLN A 113 -5.94 3.54 -28.22
N PHE A 114 -6.80 2.55 -27.90
CA PHE A 114 -7.23 1.55 -28.85
C PHE A 114 -8.51 1.95 -29.58
N ASP A 115 -9.41 2.65 -28.87
CA ASP A 115 -10.67 3.17 -29.39
C ASP A 115 -10.97 4.49 -28.68
N ASN A 116 -12.02 5.19 -29.05
CA ASN A 116 -12.35 6.50 -28.47
C ASN A 116 -12.41 6.46 -26.94
N ASP A 117 -12.89 5.35 -26.36
CA ASP A 117 -13.11 5.22 -24.92
C ASP A 117 -12.25 4.12 -24.26
N LEU A 118 -11.34 3.47 -25.02
CA LEU A 118 -10.54 2.36 -24.48
C LEU A 118 -9.05 2.69 -24.50
N PHE A 119 -8.46 2.78 -23.31
CA PHE A 119 -7.06 3.10 -23.11
C PHE A 119 -6.30 1.94 -22.48
N PHE A 120 -5.06 1.72 -22.90
CA PHE A 120 -4.13 0.77 -22.34
C PHE A 120 -2.88 1.50 -21.87
N LEU A 121 -2.54 1.34 -20.60
CA LEU A 121 -1.47 2.05 -19.90
C LEU A 121 -0.41 1.05 -19.40
N PRO A 122 0.52 0.57 -20.25
CA PRO A 122 1.66 -0.20 -19.79
C PRO A 122 2.66 0.69 -19.03
N ALA A 123 3.26 0.15 -17.98
CA ALA A 123 4.24 0.85 -17.18
C ALA A 123 5.40 -0.04 -16.75
N VAL A 124 6.55 0.59 -16.56
CA VAL A 124 7.72 0.03 -15.90
C VAL A 124 8.07 0.89 -14.70
N SER A 125 8.55 0.28 -13.63
CA SER A 125 8.97 0.98 -12.42
C SER A 125 10.34 0.50 -11.95
N ILE A 126 11.13 1.45 -11.45
CA ILE A 126 12.42 1.21 -10.81
C ILE A 126 12.32 1.79 -9.41
N GLY A 127 12.58 0.97 -8.41
CA GLY A 127 12.55 1.32 -7.00
C GLY A 127 13.93 1.21 -6.37
N PHE A 128 14.21 2.10 -5.43
CA PHE A 128 15.33 2.00 -4.52
C PHE A 128 14.81 1.86 -3.10
N GLY A 129 15.11 0.71 -2.48
CA GLY A 129 14.70 0.38 -1.13
C GLY A 129 15.86 0.43 -0.15
N SER A 130 15.57 0.89 1.07
CA SER A 130 16.49 0.86 2.20
C SER A 130 15.74 0.35 3.43
N SER A 131 16.27 -0.68 4.08
CA SER A 131 15.75 -1.20 5.33
C SER A 131 16.81 -1.08 6.41
N SER A 132 16.45 -0.49 7.55
CA SER A 132 17.34 -0.30 8.68
C SER A 132 16.66 -0.69 9.98
N VAL A 133 17.43 -1.27 10.91
CA VAL A 133 16.99 -1.59 12.26
C VAL A 133 17.90 -0.86 13.23
N ASN A 134 17.34 -0.31 14.30
CA ASN A 134 18.15 0.23 15.38
C ASN A 134 18.53 -0.89 16.37
N PRO A 135 19.80 -1.35 16.41
CA PRO A 135 20.21 -2.43 17.29
C PRO A 135 19.97 -2.11 18.78
N GLY A 136 20.03 -0.82 19.16
CA GLY A 136 19.78 -0.39 20.55
C GLY A 136 18.34 -0.58 21.04
N ASN A 137 17.40 -0.84 20.13
CA ASN A 137 16.01 -1.17 20.48
C ASN A 137 15.75 -2.69 20.53
N LEU A 138 16.74 -3.49 20.16
CA LEU A 138 16.65 -4.95 20.22
C LEU A 138 17.22 -5.45 21.53
N ILE A 139 16.58 -6.47 22.08
CA ILE A 139 17.07 -7.19 23.27
C ILE A 139 17.46 -8.58 22.79
N PHE A 140 18.75 -8.87 22.84
CA PHE A 140 19.29 -10.17 22.48
C PHE A 140 19.20 -11.14 23.67
N GLU A 141 19.20 -12.44 23.39
CA GLU A 141 19.04 -13.47 24.41
C GLU A 141 20.14 -13.43 25.49
N ASP A 142 21.36 -13.06 25.12
CA ASP A 142 22.52 -12.90 26.00
C ASP A 142 22.41 -11.71 26.98
N GLN A 143 21.55 -10.75 26.67
CA GLN A 143 21.26 -9.61 27.54
C GLN A 143 20.23 -9.92 28.62
N LEU A 144 19.45 -11.01 28.46
CA LEU A 144 18.39 -11.38 29.40
C LEU A 144 18.96 -12.26 30.54
N ASP A 145 19.01 -11.73 31.75
CA ASP A 145 19.21 -12.55 32.91
C ASP A 145 17.90 -13.20 33.35
N THR A 146 17.77 -14.48 33.01
CA THR A 146 16.54 -15.26 33.27
C THR A 146 16.26 -15.49 34.77
N ALA A 147 17.24 -15.28 35.65
CA ALA A 147 17.07 -15.43 37.07
C ALA A 147 16.57 -14.17 37.77
N THR A 148 17.00 -13.00 37.29
CA THR A 148 16.69 -11.71 37.90
C THR A 148 15.70 -10.87 37.06
N GLY A 149 15.56 -11.21 35.79
CA GLY A 149 14.75 -10.43 34.84
C GLY A 149 15.41 -9.10 34.42
N PHE A 150 16.67 -8.87 34.80
CA PHE A 150 17.39 -7.68 34.36
C PHE A 150 17.91 -7.82 32.93
N ILE A 151 17.98 -6.68 32.22
CA ILE A 151 18.53 -6.58 30.88
C ILE A 151 19.90 -5.93 30.97
N ASN A 152 20.95 -6.63 30.53
CA ASN A 152 22.29 -6.09 30.43
C ASN A 152 22.38 -5.08 29.28
N SER A 153 23.16 -4.02 29.43
CA SER A 153 23.22 -2.92 28.47
C SER A 153 23.95 -3.26 27.14
N GLU A 154 24.86 -4.25 27.21
CA GLU A 154 25.68 -4.62 26.05
C GLU A 154 25.44 -6.08 25.68
N SER A 155 25.24 -6.34 24.39
CA SER A 155 25.13 -7.67 23.81
C SER A 155 26.50 -8.12 23.29
N ILE A 156 26.85 -9.37 23.59
CA ILE A 156 28.01 -10.06 23.00
C ILE A 156 27.61 -10.97 21.82
N ASP A 157 26.33 -10.93 21.42
CA ASP A 157 25.85 -11.70 20.26
C ASP A 157 26.56 -11.22 19.00
N PRO A 158 27.17 -12.13 18.21
CA PRO A 158 27.85 -11.79 16.95
C PRO A 158 26.95 -11.12 15.92
N LEU A 159 25.62 -11.27 16.03
CA LEU A 159 24.66 -10.66 15.13
C LEU A 159 24.39 -9.18 15.46
N ALA A 160 24.57 -8.76 16.71
CA ALA A 160 24.28 -7.39 17.14
C ALA A 160 25.00 -6.31 16.29
N PRO A 161 26.30 -6.42 15.96
CA PRO A 161 26.99 -5.46 15.10
C PRO A 161 26.71 -5.63 13.59
N ILE A 162 26.15 -6.77 13.17
CA ILE A 162 25.90 -7.07 11.74
C ILE A 162 24.57 -6.48 11.28
N ILE A 163 23.59 -6.37 12.18
CA ILE A 163 22.28 -5.80 11.89
C ILE A 163 22.42 -4.28 11.72
N SER A 164 22.53 -3.82 10.47
CA SER A 164 22.66 -2.38 10.21
C SER A 164 21.66 -1.90 9.16
N ASN A 165 22.06 -1.88 7.91
CA ASN A 165 21.27 -1.36 6.81
C ASN A 165 21.38 -2.28 5.59
N VAL A 166 20.27 -2.47 4.91
CA VAL A 166 20.19 -3.16 3.62
C VAL A 166 19.62 -2.21 2.60
N ASN A 167 20.34 -2.04 1.50
CA ASN A 167 19.87 -1.30 0.34
C ASN A 167 19.66 -2.26 -0.83
N TYR A 168 18.59 -2.06 -1.58
CA TYR A 168 18.25 -2.90 -2.71
C TYR A 168 17.61 -2.11 -3.84
N LEU A 169 17.77 -2.60 -5.06
CA LEU A 169 17.05 -2.14 -6.23
C LEU A 169 15.83 -3.04 -6.44
N ASP A 170 14.71 -2.44 -6.82
CA ASP A 170 13.46 -3.12 -7.12
C ASP A 170 13.01 -2.80 -8.54
N LEU A 171 12.54 -3.81 -9.26
CA LEU A 171 12.01 -3.66 -10.60
C LEU A 171 10.57 -4.14 -10.65
N GLY A 172 9.73 -3.37 -11.33
CA GLY A 172 8.33 -3.69 -11.52
C GLY A 172 7.85 -3.43 -12.93
N ALA A 173 6.77 -4.10 -13.30
CA ALA A 173 6.04 -3.86 -14.54
C ALA A 173 4.54 -3.96 -14.25
N SER A 174 3.75 -3.17 -14.96
CA SER A 174 2.31 -3.18 -14.77
C SER A 174 1.56 -2.74 -16.02
N PHE A 175 0.28 -2.95 -16.03
CA PHE A 175 -0.61 -2.35 -17.02
C PHE A 175 -2.00 -2.10 -16.43
N ILE A 176 -2.70 -1.15 -17.03
CA ILE A 176 -4.13 -0.88 -16.83
C ILE A 176 -4.79 -0.82 -18.20
N LEU A 177 -5.94 -1.46 -18.30
CA LEU A 177 -6.92 -1.29 -19.37
C LEU A 177 -8.14 -0.59 -18.75
N HIS A 178 -8.54 0.54 -19.28
CA HIS A 178 -9.70 1.27 -18.75
C HIS A 178 -10.54 1.92 -19.82
N SER A 179 -11.79 2.09 -19.49
CA SER A 179 -12.75 2.93 -20.23
C SER A 179 -13.38 3.95 -19.28
N GLU A 180 -14.37 4.69 -19.74
CA GLU A 180 -15.12 5.64 -18.89
C GLU A 180 -15.81 5.01 -17.68
N GLN A 181 -16.13 3.73 -17.72
CA GLN A 181 -16.91 3.06 -16.67
C GLN A 181 -16.17 1.94 -15.97
N PHE A 182 -15.17 1.32 -16.58
CA PHE A 182 -14.47 0.19 -15.99
C PHE A 182 -12.95 0.34 -16.06
N MET A 183 -12.29 -0.33 -15.15
CA MET A 183 -10.84 -0.46 -15.12
C MET A 183 -10.48 -1.89 -14.75
N ALA A 184 -9.49 -2.45 -15.45
CA ALA A 184 -8.83 -3.71 -15.09
C ALA A 184 -7.31 -3.51 -15.13
N GLY A 185 -6.60 -4.05 -14.15
CA GLY A 185 -5.15 -3.87 -14.04
C GLY A 185 -4.42 -5.10 -13.53
N LEU A 186 -3.16 -5.20 -13.94
CA LEU A 186 -2.20 -6.18 -13.41
C LEU A 186 -0.90 -5.45 -13.06
N SER A 187 -0.31 -5.80 -11.93
CA SER A 187 0.98 -5.29 -11.50
C SER A 187 1.86 -6.43 -11.00
N LEU A 188 3.13 -6.38 -11.38
CA LEU A 188 4.20 -7.27 -10.95
C LEU A 188 5.29 -6.42 -10.29
N LYS A 189 5.59 -6.68 -9.01
CA LYS A 189 6.70 -6.05 -8.28
C LYS A 189 7.75 -7.09 -7.91
N HIS A 190 8.94 -6.64 -7.58
CA HIS A 190 10.06 -7.51 -7.20
C HIS A 190 10.46 -8.51 -8.29
N LEU A 191 10.42 -8.08 -9.57
CA LEU A 191 10.77 -8.94 -10.71
C LEU A 191 12.23 -9.44 -10.65
N ASN A 192 13.12 -8.63 -10.08
CA ASN A 192 14.54 -8.96 -9.86
C ASN A 192 14.79 -9.71 -8.53
N ARG A 193 13.74 -10.03 -7.75
CA ARG A 193 13.83 -10.70 -6.44
C ARG A 193 14.95 -10.13 -5.56
N PRO A 194 14.88 -8.85 -5.16
CA PRO A 194 15.96 -8.22 -4.43
C PRO A 194 16.23 -8.93 -3.11
N ASN A 195 17.52 -9.09 -2.79
CA ASN A 195 17.94 -9.62 -1.49
C ASN A 195 17.82 -8.52 -0.43
N THR A 196 17.03 -8.79 0.62
CA THR A 196 16.78 -7.86 1.74
C THR A 196 17.27 -8.41 3.07
N SER A 197 18.17 -9.41 3.03
CA SER A 197 18.79 -9.97 4.24
C SER A 197 19.78 -9.01 4.87
N TYR A 198 19.71 -8.83 6.17
CA TYR A 198 20.73 -8.14 6.95
C TYR A 198 22.01 -8.98 7.10
N ASN A 199 21.89 -10.31 7.01
CA ASN A 199 23.04 -11.22 7.00
C ASN A 199 23.38 -11.64 5.58
N LYS A 200 24.59 -11.29 5.12
CA LYS A 200 25.06 -11.62 3.77
C LYS A 200 25.26 -13.12 3.52
N GLU A 201 25.44 -13.89 4.59
CA GLU A 201 25.64 -15.35 4.50
C GLU A 201 24.31 -16.11 4.28
N VAL A 202 23.20 -15.50 4.68
CA VAL A 202 21.85 -16.09 4.55
C VAL A 202 21.01 -15.16 3.68
N PRO A 203 21.02 -15.33 2.35
CA PRO A 203 20.27 -14.46 1.45
C PRO A 203 18.75 -14.62 1.71
N PHE A 204 18.07 -13.50 1.70
CA PHE A 204 16.62 -13.44 1.78
C PHE A 204 16.07 -12.67 0.57
N GLU A 205 15.62 -13.40 -0.43
CA GLU A 205 15.06 -12.84 -1.64
C GLU A 205 13.57 -12.54 -1.47
N LYS A 206 13.17 -11.31 -1.81
CA LYS A 206 11.75 -10.98 -1.87
C LYS A 206 11.06 -11.77 -2.97
N PRO A 207 9.93 -12.42 -2.68
CA PRO A 207 9.14 -13.09 -3.71
C PRO A 207 8.51 -12.07 -4.66
N ILE A 208 8.23 -12.49 -5.89
CA ILE A 208 7.49 -11.67 -6.85
C ILE A 208 6.08 -11.44 -6.29
N GLN A 209 5.69 -10.17 -6.26
CA GLN A 209 4.32 -9.76 -5.90
C GLN A 209 3.49 -9.62 -7.17
N ILE A 210 2.31 -10.25 -7.17
CA ILE A 210 1.34 -10.19 -8.27
C ILE A 210 0.08 -9.54 -7.72
N SER A 211 -0.37 -8.45 -8.36
CA SER A 211 -1.61 -7.77 -7.97
C SER A 211 -2.54 -7.64 -9.18
N VAL A 212 -3.78 -8.09 -9.04
CA VAL A 212 -4.86 -7.92 -10.02
C VAL A 212 -5.88 -6.95 -9.45
N GLN A 213 -6.38 -6.04 -10.28
CA GLN A 213 -7.29 -4.98 -9.86
C GLN A 213 -8.44 -4.85 -10.83
N GLY A 214 -9.59 -4.48 -10.30
CA GLY A 214 -10.76 -4.13 -11.09
C GLY A 214 -11.56 -3.03 -10.42
N ALA A 215 -12.16 -2.17 -11.23
CA ALA A 215 -13.07 -1.15 -10.76
C ALA A 215 -14.20 -0.91 -11.75
N TYR A 216 -15.31 -0.45 -11.20
CA TYR A 216 -16.46 -0.04 -12.00
C TYR A 216 -17.13 1.19 -11.36
N GLU A 217 -17.50 2.15 -12.20
CA GLU A 217 -18.18 3.37 -11.80
C GLU A 217 -19.64 3.32 -12.24
N PHE A 218 -20.55 3.37 -11.26
CA PHE A 218 -22.00 3.40 -11.46
C PHE A 218 -22.50 4.83 -11.30
N ASP A 219 -23.02 5.44 -12.36
CA ASP A 219 -23.69 6.74 -12.26
C ASP A 219 -25.00 6.58 -11.46
N LEU A 220 -25.11 7.30 -10.34
CA LEU A 220 -26.29 7.27 -9.46
C LEU A 220 -27.32 8.35 -9.82
N ASN A 221 -26.94 9.33 -10.63
CA ASN A 221 -27.83 10.44 -11.01
C ASN A 221 -27.77 10.77 -12.52
N PRO A 222 -27.97 9.76 -13.42
CA PRO A 222 -27.82 9.93 -14.86
C PRO A 222 -28.81 10.95 -15.46
N TYR A 223 -29.89 11.24 -14.75
CA TYR A 223 -30.94 12.21 -15.17
C TYR A 223 -30.87 13.53 -14.40
N GLU A 224 -29.78 13.81 -13.69
CA GLU A 224 -29.57 15.04 -12.91
C GLU A 224 -30.76 15.41 -12.01
N ARG A 225 -31.33 14.42 -11.32
CA ARG A 225 -32.48 14.62 -10.42
C ARG A 225 -32.08 15.48 -9.23
N ARG A 226 -32.99 16.37 -8.77
CA ARG A 226 -32.71 17.39 -7.74
C ARG A 226 -32.40 16.87 -6.35
N PHE A 227 -32.72 15.61 -6.02
CA PHE A 227 -32.50 15.07 -4.68
C PHE A 227 -31.05 14.58 -4.42
N LEU A 228 -30.29 14.36 -5.49
CA LEU A 228 -28.86 14.04 -5.41
C LEU A 228 -28.03 15.17 -6.03
N PRO A 229 -26.81 15.39 -5.55
CA PRO A 229 -25.87 16.28 -6.23
C PRO A 229 -25.65 15.87 -7.69
N ARG A 230 -25.27 16.82 -8.52
CA ARG A 230 -25.18 16.64 -9.98
C ARG A 230 -24.19 15.54 -10.37
N TYR A 231 -23.12 15.35 -9.60
CA TYR A 231 -22.08 14.35 -9.82
C TYR A 231 -22.10 13.34 -8.69
N SER A 232 -23.07 12.41 -8.77
CA SER A 232 -23.21 11.35 -7.77
C SER A 232 -22.98 10.01 -8.44
N TYR A 233 -21.96 9.27 -7.96
CA TYR A 233 -21.62 7.95 -8.46
C TYR A 233 -21.20 7.03 -7.34
N LEU A 234 -21.31 5.72 -7.58
CA LEU A 234 -20.72 4.67 -6.75
C LEU A 234 -19.51 4.11 -7.48
N TYR A 235 -18.36 4.22 -6.86
CA TYR A 235 -17.12 3.59 -7.31
C TYR A 235 -16.88 2.29 -6.55
N ALA A 236 -17.03 1.17 -7.24
CA ALA A 236 -16.71 -0.15 -6.70
C ALA A 236 -15.31 -0.56 -7.17
N TYR A 237 -14.43 -0.89 -6.22
CA TYR A 237 -13.06 -1.29 -6.52
C TYR A 237 -12.73 -2.59 -5.79
N GLY A 238 -11.96 -3.45 -6.45
CA GLY A 238 -11.43 -4.67 -5.87
C GLY A 238 -9.99 -4.90 -6.27
N SER A 239 -9.18 -5.40 -5.35
CA SER A 239 -7.83 -5.88 -5.64
C SER A 239 -7.54 -7.20 -4.98
N PHE A 240 -6.77 -8.02 -5.69
CA PHE A 240 -6.23 -9.29 -5.22
C PHE A 240 -4.72 -9.21 -5.34
N THR A 241 -4.01 -9.37 -4.24
CA THR A 241 -2.54 -9.35 -4.20
C THR A 241 -2.02 -10.66 -3.63
N LYS A 242 -1.11 -11.30 -4.37
CA LYS A 242 -0.36 -12.48 -3.93
C LYS A 242 1.10 -12.10 -3.74
N PHE A 243 1.64 -12.42 -2.56
CA PHE A 243 3.03 -12.21 -2.20
C PHE A 243 3.56 -13.43 -1.44
N GLY A 244 4.42 -14.23 -2.08
CA GLY A 244 4.81 -15.54 -1.56
C GLY A 244 3.60 -16.45 -1.35
N ASP A 245 3.42 -16.92 -0.12
CA ASP A 245 2.28 -17.76 0.28
C ASP A 245 1.08 -16.95 0.79
N SER A 246 1.26 -15.63 0.95
CA SER A 246 0.23 -14.74 1.45
C SER A 246 -0.65 -14.19 0.34
N VAL A 247 -1.93 -14.09 0.62
CA VAL A 247 -2.95 -13.50 -0.26
C VAL A 247 -3.66 -12.40 0.51
N LEU A 248 -3.81 -11.24 -0.13
CA LEU A 248 -4.58 -10.11 0.36
C LEU A 248 -5.68 -9.79 -0.64
N ILE A 249 -6.91 -9.67 -0.16
CA ILE A 249 -8.06 -9.18 -0.92
C ILE A 249 -8.54 -7.88 -0.28
N TYR A 250 -8.72 -6.88 -1.11
CA TYR A 250 -9.30 -5.61 -0.72
C TYR A 250 -10.49 -5.29 -1.61
N LEU A 251 -11.60 -4.89 -1.00
CA LEU A 251 -12.81 -4.42 -1.68
C LEU A 251 -13.17 -3.04 -1.11
N SER A 252 -13.62 -2.13 -1.95
CA SER A 252 -14.21 -0.87 -1.50
C SER A 252 -15.40 -0.46 -2.33
N GLN A 253 -16.31 0.27 -1.69
CA GLN A 253 -17.46 0.92 -2.26
C GLN A 253 -17.44 2.38 -1.80
N ASP A 254 -17.13 3.29 -2.71
CA ASP A 254 -17.04 4.72 -2.44
C ASP A 254 -18.19 5.46 -3.12
N PHE A 255 -19.06 6.06 -2.33
CA PHE A 255 -20.13 6.94 -2.79
C PHE A 255 -19.59 8.36 -2.88
N GLN A 256 -19.58 8.91 -4.08
CA GLN A 256 -19.31 10.34 -4.32
C GLN A 256 -20.64 11.07 -4.44
N LEU A 257 -20.83 12.13 -3.69
CA LEU A 257 -22.02 12.96 -3.65
C LEU A 257 -21.61 14.44 -3.85
N GLY A 258 -21.35 14.82 -5.10
CA GLY A 258 -20.75 16.11 -5.42
C GLY A 258 -19.34 16.22 -4.83
N GLU A 259 -19.12 17.18 -3.94
CA GLU A 259 -17.84 17.44 -3.28
C GLU A 259 -17.53 16.46 -2.12
N PHE A 260 -18.53 15.76 -1.63
CA PHE A 260 -18.43 14.88 -0.48
C PHE A 260 -18.37 13.41 -0.90
N SER A 261 -17.52 12.64 -0.23
CA SER A 261 -17.46 11.18 -0.43
C SER A 261 -17.53 10.41 0.88
N ILE A 262 -18.20 9.26 0.82
CA ILE A 262 -18.26 8.28 1.90
C ILE A 262 -17.94 6.91 1.34
N GLY A 263 -17.07 6.16 2.01
CA GLY A 263 -16.64 4.86 1.54
C GLY A 263 -16.71 3.79 2.61
N LEU A 264 -16.92 2.56 2.16
CA LEU A 264 -16.81 1.34 2.95
C LEU A 264 -15.73 0.47 2.34
N SER A 265 -14.84 -0.09 3.16
CA SER A 265 -13.79 -1.00 2.71
C SER A 265 -13.78 -2.29 3.52
N GLN A 266 -13.41 -3.38 2.88
CA GLN A 266 -13.25 -4.69 3.47
C GLN A 266 -11.89 -5.25 3.07
N GLN A 267 -11.16 -5.81 4.03
CA GLN A 267 -9.87 -6.40 3.83
C GLN A 267 -9.85 -7.82 4.38
N ALA A 268 -9.50 -8.78 3.52
CA ALA A 268 -9.34 -10.17 3.90
C ALA A 268 -7.96 -10.66 3.49
N SER A 269 -7.35 -11.52 4.30
CA SER A 269 -6.06 -12.11 4.00
C SER A 269 -6.00 -13.58 4.38
N SER A 270 -5.07 -14.31 3.77
CA SER A 270 -4.75 -15.68 4.09
C SER A 270 -3.30 -15.77 4.52
N LEU A 271 -3.07 -16.01 5.81
CA LEU A 271 -1.77 -16.40 6.35
C LEU A 271 -1.71 -17.91 6.62
N ASN A 272 -2.75 -18.48 7.22
CA ASN A 272 -2.97 -19.91 7.41
C ASN A 272 -4.38 -20.31 6.98
N THR A 273 -5.37 -19.46 7.24
CA THR A 273 -6.76 -19.61 6.83
C THR A 273 -7.26 -18.28 6.29
N PHE A 274 -8.08 -18.30 5.26
CA PHE A 274 -8.69 -17.11 4.71
C PHE A 274 -9.67 -16.49 5.72
N ALA A 275 -9.45 -15.23 6.08
CA ALA A 275 -10.26 -14.53 7.05
C ALA A 275 -10.45 -13.05 6.72
N LEU A 276 -11.61 -12.50 7.07
CA LEU A 276 -11.87 -11.07 7.06
C LEU A 276 -11.11 -10.41 8.22
N ASN A 277 -10.18 -9.53 7.91
CA ASN A 277 -9.31 -8.90 8.90
C ASN A 277 -9.90 -7.57 9.39
N ASN A 278 -10.27 -6.71 8.46
CA ASN A 278 -10.65 -5.34 8.75
C ASN A 278 -11.86 -4.90 7.94
N VAL A 279 -12.66 -4.03 8.53
CA VAL A 279 -13.70 -3.25 7.86
C VAL A 279 -13.43 -1.78 8.11
N GLY A 280 -13.41 -0.97 7.05
CA GLY A 280 -13.07 0.45 7.11
C GLY A 280 -14.20 1.36 6.66
N ILE A 281 -14.21 2.55 7.23
CA ILE A 281 -15.08 3.65 6.81
C ILE A 281 -14.17 4.82 6.41
N SER A 282 -14.43 5.40 5.24
CA SER A 282 -13.74 6.59 4.75
C SER A 282 -14.70 7.75 4.55
N ILE A 283 -14.19 8.95 4.76
CA ILE A 283 -14.88 10.21 4.47
C ILE A 283 -13.90 11.09 3.69
N GLY A 284 -14.37 11.73 2.64
CA GLY A 284 -13.58 12.64 1.82
C GLY A 284 -14.34 13.90 1.46
N LEU A 285 -13.58 14.95 1.21
CA LEU A 285 -14.04 16.25 0.77
C LEU A 285 -13.13 16.77 -0.34
N ALA A 286 -13.70 17.03 -1.50
CA ALA A 286 -13.01 17.62 -2.64
C ALA A 286 -13.38 19.10 -2.74
N VAL A 287 -12.40 19.98 -2.61
CA VAL A 287 -12.59 21.45 -2.70
C VAL A 287 -11.62 22.00 -3.73
N GLU A 288 -12.14 22.54 -4.80
CA GLU A 288 -11.36 23.02 -5.94
C GLU A 288 -10.39 21.95 -6.47
N ASN A 289 -9.09 22.14 -6.26
CA ASN A 289 -8.03 21.23 -6.71
C ASN A 289 -7.53 20.31 -5.57
N PHE A 290 -8.09 20.43 -4.37
CA PHE A 290 -7.71 19.61 -3.23
C PHE A 290 -8.74 18.51 -2.96
N ASP A 291 -8.24 17.32 -2.63
CA ASP A 291 -9.04 16.20 -2.12
C ASP A 291 -8.46 15.79 -0.76
N PHE A 292 -9.28 15.93 0.27
CA PHE A 292 -8.95 15.58 1.65
C PHE A 292 -9.72 14.33 2.05
N GLY A 293 -9.12 13.48 2.84
CA GLY A 293 -9.87 12.36 3.36
C GLY A 293 -9.25 11.72 4.58
N ILE A 294 -10.13 11.02 5.29
CA ILE A 294 -9.80 10.24 6.47
C ILE A 294 -10.39 8.84 6.26
N LEU A 295 -9.64 7.83 6.68
CA LEU A 295 -10.11 6.46 6.73
C LEU A 295 -9.79 5.87 8.09
N TYR A 296 -10.72 5.14 8.65
CA TYR A 296 -10.50 4.34 9.85
C TYR A 296 -10.93 2.89 9.61
N ASN A 297 -9.98 1.97 9.81
CA ASN A 297 -10.21 0.53 9.73
C ASN A 297 -10.32 -0.07 11.13
N PHE A 298 -11.44 -0.75 11.35
CA PHE A 298 -11.71 -1.49 12.56
C PHE A 298 -11.22 -2.93 12.41
N PRO A 299 -10.47 -3.49 13.38
CA PRO A 299 -10.14 -4.90 13.40
C PRO A 299 -11.43 -5.72 13.57
N PHE A 300 -11.61 -6.73 12.72
CA PHE A 300 -12.80 -7.60 12.76
C PHE A 300 -12.54 -8.87 13.57
N GLN A 301 -11.28 -9.25 13.75
CA GLN A 301 -10.89 -10.43 14.52
C GLN A 301 -10.21 -10.05 15.84
N SER A 302 -10.32 -10.94 16.83
CA SER A 302 -9.65 -10.76 18.10
C SER A 302 -8.13 -10.68 17.93
N PRO A 303 -7.44 -9.76 18.63
CA PRO A 303 -5.98 -9.70 18.62
C PRO A 303 -5.39 -11.06 18.96
N GLY A 304 -4.47 -11.56 18.12
CA GLY A 304 -3.75 -12.83 18.32
C GLY A 304 -4.21 -14.01 17.48
N ALA A 305 -5.39 -13.97 16.85
CA ALA A 305 -5.84 -15.04 15.94
C ALA A 305 -5.32 -14.83 14.50
N VAL A 306 -5.37 -13.61 14.00
CA VAL A 306 -4.83 -13.15 12.70
C VAL A 306 -4.39 -11.71 12.89
N PHE A 307 -3.33 -11.30 12.19
CA PHE A 307 -2.88 -9.92 12.21
C PHE A 307 -3.98 -9.00 11.67
N SER A 308 -4.58 -8.22 12.55
CA SER A 308 -5.71 -7.34 12.26
C SER A 308 -5.54 -6.04 13.06
N PRO A 309 -4.66 -5.12 12.59
CA PRO A 309 -4.45 -3.85 13.28
C PRO A 309 -5.62 -2.91 13.09
N SER A 310 -5.87 -2.03 14.07
CA SER A 310 -6.66 -0.83 13.81
C SER A 310 -5.81 0.16 13.04
N ILE A 311 -6.35 0.77 11.98
CA ILE A 311 -5.60 1.62 11.07
C ILE A 311 -6.33 2.94 10.91
N PHE A 312 -5.60 4.04 11.13
CA PHE A 312 -6.05 5.39 10.85
C PHE A 312 -5.24 5.96 9.69
N GLU A 313 -5.91 6.47 8.67
CA GLU A 313 -5.30 7.15 7.53
C GLU A 313 -5.84 8.57 7.39
N LEU A 314 -4.93 9.49 7.08
CA LEU A 314 -5.24 10.87 6.70
C LEU A 314 -4.51 11.18 5.41
N PHE A 315 -5.18 11.77 4.44
CA PHE A 315 -4.54 12.16 3.18
C PHE A 315 -4.99 13.53 2.69
N VAL A 316 -4.11 14.13 1.89
CA VAL A 316 -4.38 15.32 1.09
C VAL A 316 -3.75 15.11 -0.28
N THR A 317 -4.51 15.36 -1.33
CA THR A 317 -3.99 15.40 -2.70
C THR A 317 -4.31 16.74 -3.36
N PHE A 318 -3.44 17.14 -4.27
CA PHE A 318 -3.57 18.39 -5.02
C PHE A 318 -3.38 18.10 -6.50
N ASP A 319 -4.38 18.49 -7.30
CA ASP A 319 -4.37 18.42 -8.76
C ASP A 319 -3.98 19.79 -9.34
N PHE A 320 -2.85 19.87 -10.02
CA PHE A 320 -2.34 21.08 -10.65
C PHE A 320 -2.43 21.07 -12.18
N SER A 321 -3.28 20.23 -12.74
CA SER A 321 -3.56 20.18 -14.17
C SER A 321 -4.17 21.52 -14.63
N ILE A 322 -3.39 22.32 -15.33
CA ILE A 322 -3.79 23.66 -15.76
C ILE A 322 -4.94 23.61 -16.80
N TYR A 323 -5.07 22.51 -17.54
CA TYR A 323 -5.99 22.37 -18.65
C TYR A 323 -7.33 21.71 -18.32
N ARG A 324 -7.49 21.15 -17.10
CA ARG A 324 -8.69 20.41 -16.73
C ARG A 324 -9.48 21.07 -15.62
N ARG A 325 -10.02 22.25 -15.87
CA ARG A 325 -11.16 22.76 -15.10
C ARG A 325 -12.49 22.25 -15.65
N ASN A 326 -12.57 21.02 -16.09
CA ASN A 326 -13.87 20.41 -16.27
C ASN A 326 -14.41 20.13 -14.85
N ARG A 327 -15.55 20.73 -14.52
CA ARG A 327 -16.22 20.56 -13.21
C ARG A 327 -16.53 19.09 -12.88
N ARG A 328 -16.48 18.18 -13.86
CA ARG A 328 -16.60 16.73 -13.70
C ARG A 328 -15.28 16.04 -13.37
N GLY A 329 -14.16 16.45 -13.94
CA GLY A 329 -12.88 15.74 -13.85
C GLY A 329 -12.33 15.59 -12.43
N GLN A 330 -12.76 16.44 -11.52
CA GLN A 330 -12.37 16.37 -10.11
C GLN A 330 -13.10 15.24 -9.35
N TYR A 331 -14.32 14.90 -9.77
CA TYR A 331 -15.20 13.98 -9.07
C TYR A 331 -15.30 12.62 -9.73
N ASN A 332 -15.15 12.54 -11.04
CA ASN A 332 -15.18 11.28 -11.77
C ASN A 332 -13.80 10.61 -11.74
N ARG A 333 -13.74 9.36 -11.31
CA ARG A 333 -12.47 8.63 -11.18
C ARG A 333 -12.06 7.94 -12.45
N LEU A 334 -13.00 7.50 -13.27
CA LEU A 334 -12.74 6.74 -14.49
C LEU A 334 -12.99 7.52 -15.77
N GLN A 335 -13.81 8.56 -15.73
CA GLN A 335 -14.15 9.30 -16.94
C GLN A 335 -12.94 10.03 -17.50
N THR A 336 -12.62 9.75 -18.76
CA THR A 336 -11.63 10.47 -19.55
C THR A 336 -12.31 11.66 -20.21
N ASP A 337 -11.73 12.86 -20.08
CA ASP A 337 -12.17 13.98 -20.90
C ASP A 337 -11.71 13.72 -22.35
N ASN A 338 -12.66 13.48 -23.25
CA ASN A 338 -12.38 13.52 -24.68
C ASN A 338 -12.04 14.95 -25.03
N TYR A 339 -10.81 15.17 -25.49
CA TYR A 339 -10.43 16.41 -26.13
C TYR A 339 -10.97 16.37 -27.58
N ASP A 340 -12.08 17.03 -27.82
CA ASP A 340 -12.47 17.51 -29.15
C ASP A 340 -11.81 18.86 -29.46
#